data_b8f72e94367c54f006e928fa84e0d226
#
_entry.id   b8f72e94367c54f006e928fa84e0d226
#
_cell.length_a   1.000
_cell.length_b   1.000
_cell.length_c   1.000
_cell.angle_alpha   90.00
_cell.angle_beta   90.00
_cell.angle_gamma   90.00
#
_symmetry.space_group_name_H-M   'P 1'
#
loop_
_entity.id
_entity.type
_entity.pdbx_description
1 polymer ?
#
loop_
_entity_poly.entity_id
_entity_poly.type
_entity_poly.pdbx_seq_one_letter_code
_entity_poly.pdbx_strand_id
1 'polypeptide(L)'
;MPDHKRYKKNKFAKRKGAGLSGRLSFHAMRHCIYPGTFDPLTYGHLDVLKRAAHLFDKVTVAISDNPSKGPLFTAEERLAMMLPNIAGMPNVEAATFNILLVEYARQIGACAIIRGLRAISDFEFEFNMALMNRHLEPNIEAIFLMPNEEFSYTSSTLVKQVAKYGGDISHFVPPNVGQALRKAYKPKS
;
A
#
# COMPACT_ATOMS: atom_id res chain seq x y z
N MET A 1 25.55 -51.72 -3.81
CA MET A 1 24.42 -51.73 -4.76
C MET A 1 23.12 -51.74 -3.99
N PRO A 2 22.33 -50.71 -4.02
CA PRO A 2 20.92 -50.79 -3.64
C PRO A 2 20.00 -50.46 -4.83
N ASP A 3 18.99 -51.17 -4.81
CA ASP A 3 17.86 -51.59 -5.59
C ASP A 3 16.98 -50.46 -6.16
N HIS A 4 16.71 -50.49 -7.47
CA HIS A 4 15.75 -49.67 -8.21
C HIS A 4 14.33 -50.20 -8.01
N LYS A 5 13.55 -49.55 -7.13
CA LYS A 5 12.10 -49.81 -7.03
C LYS A 5 11.27 -48.73 -7.72
N ARG A 6 10.78 -49.10 -8.91
CA ARG A 6 9.46 -48.93 -9.51
C ARG A 6 8.66 -47.66 -9.17
N TYR A 7 8.69 -46.70 -10.07
CA TYR A 7 7.61 -45.72 -10.21
C TYR A 7 6.36 -46.39 -10.79
N LYS A 8 5.28 -46.44 -10.00
CA LYS A 8 3.97 -46.87 -10.46
C LYS A 8 3.34 -45.79 -11.35
N LYS A 9 3.03 -46.14 -12.59
CA LYS A 9 2.23 -45.36 -13.54
C LYS A 9 0.80 -45.19 -12.98
N ASN A 10 0.43 -43.95 -12.61
CA ASN A 10 -0.96 -43.60 -12.31
C ASN A 10 -1.75 -43.45 -13.63
N LYS A 11 -2.75 -44.32 -13.81
CA LYS A 11 -3.72 -44.27 -14.92
C LYS A 11 -4.62 -43.07 -14.75
N PHE A 12 -4.53 -42.10 -15.65
CA PHE A 12 -5.54 -41.06 -15.81
C PHE A 12 -6.84 -41.68 -16.35
N ALA A 13 -7.83 -41.84 -15.49
CA ALA A 13 -9.18 -42.20 -15.90
C ALA A 13 -9.84 -41.03 -16.63
N LYS A 14 -10.16 -41.20 -17.92
CA LYS A 14 -11.02 -40.30 -18.68
C LYS A 14 -12.40 -40.22 -18.06
N ARG A 15 -12.74 -39.14 -17.39
CA ARG A 15 -14.14 -38.80 -17.07
C ARG A 15 -14.78 -38.09 -18.27
N LYS A 16 -15.72 -38.78 -18.90
CA LYS A 16 -16.64 -38.26 -19.93
C LYS A 16 -17.61 -37.27 -19.29
N GLY A 17 -17.90 -36.23 -20.02
CA GLY A 17 -18.87 -35.17 -19.95
C GLY A 17 -19.95 -35.20 -18.86
N ALA A 18 -20.04 -34.08 -18.18
CA ALA A 18 -21.27 -33.60 -17.57
C ALA A 18 -21.29 -32.07 -17.74
N GLY A 19 -22.44 -31.60 -18.11
CA GLY A 19 -22.84 -30.33 -18.69
C GLY A 19 -22.20 -29.07 -18.11
N LEU A 20 -22.04 -28.08 -18.98
CA LEU A 20 -21.85 -26.68 -18.65
C LEU A 20 -23.07 -26.14 -17.87
N SER A 21 -23.15 -26.40 -16.57
CA SER A 21 -23.92 -25.52 -15.70
C SER A 21 -22.99 -24.35 -15.38
N GLY A 22 -23.34 -23.14 -15.85
CA GLY A 22 -22.60 -21.92 -15.60
C GLY A 22 -22.41 -21.71 -14.09
N ARG A 23 -21.27 -22.08 -13.57
CA ARG A 23 -20.80 -21.56 -12.29
C ARG A 23 -20.54 -20.08 -12.50
N LEU A 24 -21.51 -19.26 -12.10
CA LEU A 24 -21.22 -17.88 -11.73
C LEU A 24 -20.11 -17.98 -10.66
N SER A 25 -18.85 -17.85 -11.09
CA SER A 25 -17.73 -17.66 -10.18
C SER A 25 -17.96 -16.28 -9.56
N PHE A 26 -18.57 -16.25 -8.38
CA PHE A 26 -18.49 -15.08 -7.52
C PHE A 26 -17.01 -14.93 -7.15
N HIS A 27 -16.28 -14.18 -7.95
CA HIS A 27 -14.94 -13.75 -7.57
C HIS A 27 -15.15 -12.87 -6.34
N ALA A 28 -14.72 -13.37 -5.17
CA ALA A 28 -14.71 -12.54 -3.97
C ALA A 28 -13.88 -11.30 -4.27
N MET A 29 -14.48 -10.11 -4.07
CA MET A 29 -13.81 -8.82 -4.32
C MET A 29 -12.50 -8.74 -3.52
N ARG A 30 -11.39 -8.64 -4.22
CA ARG A 30 -10.07 -8.53 -3.59
C ARG A 30 -9.85 -7.09 -3.15
N HIS A 31 -10.11 -6.83 -1.89
CA HIS A 31 -9.92 -5.53 -1.27
C HIS A 31 -8.59 -5.50 -0.52
N CYS A 32 -7.74 -4.51 -0.78
CA CYS A 32 -6.53 -4.28 0.00
C CYS A 32 -6.51 -2.91 0.66
N ILE A 33 -5.69 -2.80 1.72
CA ILE A 33 -5.42 -1.55 2.41
C ILE A 33 -3.96 -1.13 2.14
N TYR A 34 -3.73 0.14 1.82
CA TYR A 34 -2.42 0.74 1.70
C TYR A 34 -2.21 1.76 2.82
N PRO A 35 -1.63 1.33 3.96
CA PRO A 35 -1.47 2.19 5.13
C PRO A 35 -0.20 3.02 5.05
N GLY A 36 -0.27 4.23 5.56
CA GLY A 36 0.90 5.10 5.67
C GLY A 36 0.60 6.38 6.45
N THR A 37 1.66 7.09 6.80
CA THR A 37 1.52 8.45 7.37
C THR A 37 1.23 9.46 6.28
N PHE A 38 1.85 9.31 5.09
CA PHE A 38 1.73 10.23 3.94
C PHE A 38 1.96 11.70 4.32
N ASP A 39 3.02 11.95 5.05
CA ASP A 39 3.39 13.27 5.61
C ASP A 39 4.71 13.81 5.02
N PRO A 40 4.67 14.36 3.79
CA PRO A 40 3.53 14.41 2.90
C PRO A 40 3.45 13.20 1.93
N LEU A 41 2.38 13.19 1.12
CA LEU A 41 2.24 12.34 -0.06
C LEU A 41 3.37 12.63 -1.07
N THR A 42 3.95 11.58 -1.67
CA THR A 42 4.99 11.67 -2.71
C THR A 42 4.58 10.92 -3.98
N TYR A 43 5.27 11.16 -5.10
CA TYR A 43 5.06 10.37 -6.31
C TYR A 43 5.40 8.90 -6.12
N GLY A 44 6.37 8.55 -5.24
CA GLY A 44 6.65 7.16 -4.89
C GLY A 44 5.47 6.47 -4.22
N HIS A 45 4.73 7.18 -3.35
CA HIS A 45 3.49 6.63 -2.79
C HIS A 45 2.42 6.42 -3.86
N LEU A 46 2.27 7.37 -4.80
CA LEU A 46 1.29 7.26 -5.88
C LEU A 46 1.66 6.15 -6.88
N ASP A 47 2.93 5.89 -7.12
CA ASP A 47 3.38 4.78 -7.98
C ASP A 47 2.98 3.43 -7.37
N VAL A 48 3.29 3.20 -6.10
CA VAL A 48 2.86 1.99 -5.36
C VAL A 48 1.34 1.85 -5.37
N LEU A 49 0.61 2.95 -5.14
CA LEU A 49 -0.86 2.97 -5.15
C LEU A 49 -1.43 2.58 -6.51
N LYS A 50 -0.89 3.12 -7.62
CA LYS A 50 -1.30 2.77 -8.98
C LYS A 50 -1.10 1.28 -9.25
N ARG A 51 0.03 0.70 -8.81
CA ARG A 51 0.30 -0.74 -8.94
C ARG A 51 -0.69 -1.56 -8.12
N ALA A 52 -0.98 -1.17 -6.89
CA ALA A 52 -2.00 -1.82 -6.06
C ALA A 52 -3.38 -1.76 -6.73
N ALA A 53 -3.77 -0.61 -7.30
CA ALA A 53 -5.03 -0.42 -7.99
C ALA A 53 -5.19 -1.31 -9.25
N HIS A 54 -4.09 -1.71 -9.90
CA HIS A 54 -4.12 -2.68 -11.00
C HIS A 54 -4.26 -4.14 -10.53
N LEU A 55 -3.82 -4.44 -9.31
CA LEU A 55 -3.82 -5.81 -8.78
C LEU A 55 -5.08 -6.17 -8.01
N PHE A 56 -5.78 -5.17 -7.46
CA PHE A 56 -6.91 -5.34 -6.56
C PHE A 56 -8.17 -4.67 -7.11
N ASP A 57 -9.31 -5.26 -6.79
CA ASP A 57 -10.62 -4.76 -7.22
C ASP A 57 -11.01 -3.51 -6.43
N LYS A 58 -10.49 -3.36 -5.19
CA LYS A 58 -10.64 -2.18 -4.33
C LYS A 58 -9.36 -1.93 -3.52
N VAL A 59 -8.99 -0.66 -3.38
CA VAL A 59 -7.86 -0.21 -2.55
C VAL A 59 -8.32 0.90 -1.62
N THR A 60 -8.12 0.72 -0.31
CA THR A 60 -8.28 1.80 0.67
C THR A 60 -6.92 2.34 1.08
N VAL A 61 -6.63 3.59 0.74
CA VAL A 61 -5.48 4.33 1.29
C VAL A 61 -5.82 4.71 2.72
N ALA A 62 -5.11 4.12 3.69
CA ALA A 62 -5.36 4.33 5.11
C ALA A 62 -4.32 5.28 5.71
N ILE A 63 -4.73 6.50 6.00
CA ILE A 63 -3.87 7.54 6.57
C ILE A 63 -3.87 7.38 8.08
N SER A 64 -2.71 7.01 8.66
CA SER A 64 -2.63 6.82 10.11
C SER A 64 -2.69 8.17 10.83
N ASP A 65 -3.63 8.29 11.77
CA ASP A 65 -3.67 9.40 12.72
C ASP A 65 -2.87 9.01 13.97
N ASN A 66 -1.57 9.32 13.94
CA ASN A 66 -0.65 9.06 15.05
C ASN A 66 0.12 10.32 15.41
N PRO A 67 -0.41 11.13 16.35
CA PRO A 67 0.22 12.37 16.77
C PRO A 67 1.61 12.18 17.39
N SER A 68 1.89 11.03 17.99
CA SER A 68 3.18 10.74 18.65
C SER A 68 4.37 10.74 17.67
N LYS A 69 4.12 10.56 16.36
CA LYS A 69 5.15 10.67 15.32
C LYS A 69 5.50 12.11 14.93
N GLY A 70 4.83 13.11 15.50
CA GLY A 70 5.04 14.52 15.19
C GLY A 70 4.91 14.87 13.71
N PRO A 71 3.81 14.49 13.03
CA PRO A 71 3.65 14.79 11.62
C PRO A 71 3.56 16.31 11.40
N LEU A 72 4.00 16.77 10.22
CA LEU A 72 3.92 18.19 9.82
C LEU A 72 2.48 18.61 9.56
N PHE A 73 1.67 17.71 9.00
CA PHE A 73 0.28 17.94 8.64
C PHE A 73 -0.65 17.06 9.48
N THR A 74 -1.82 17.57 9.85
CA THR A 74 -2.85 16.76 10.51
C THR A 74 -3.34 15.62 9.61
N ALA A 75 -4.05 14.64 10.16
CA ALA A 75 -4.60 13.53 9.38
C ALA A 75 -5.58 14.03 8.30
N GLU A 76 -6.40 15.04 8.64
CA GLU A 76 -7.36 15.68 7.74
C GLU A 76 -6.68 16.44 6.61
N GLU A 77 -5.60 17.17 6.90
CA GLU A 77 -4.81 17.86 5.87
C GLU A 77 -4.16 16.86 4.91
N ARG A 78 -3.62 15.75 5.43
CA ARG A 78 -3.04 14.68 4.60
C ARG A 78 -4.09 13.98 3.75
N LEU A 79 -5.29 13.75 4.27
CA LEU A 79 -6.44 13.25 3.51
C LEU A 79 -6.84 14.24 2.41
N ALA A 80 -6.97 15.52 2.74
CA ALA A 80 -7.31 16.56 1.76
C ALA A 80 -6.26 16.67 0.64
N MET A 81 -4.97 16.45 0.94
CA MET A 81 -3.92 16.36 -0.08
C MET A 81 -4.00 15.09 -0.92
N MET A 82 -4.47 13.98 -0.37
CA MET A 82 -4.59 12.68 -1.07
C MET A 82 -5.72 12.70 -2.09
N LEU A 83 -6.91 13.16 -1.71
CA LEU A 83 -8.14 13.04 -2.49
C LEU A 83 -8.04 13.53 -3.95
N PRO A 84 -7.46 14.72 -4.26
CA PRO A 84 -7.33 15.16 -5.64
C PRO A 84 -6.42 14.27 -6.49
N ASN A 85 -5.46 13.60 -5.86
CA ASN A 85 -4.46 12.76 -6.54
C ASN A 85 -4.97 11.35 -6.86
N ILE A 86 -6.07 10.93 -6.25
CA ILE A 86 -6.72 9.64 -6.49
C ILE A 86 -8.05 9.76 -7.25
N ALA A 87 -8.53 10.98 -7.55
CA ALA A 87 -9.83 11.21 -8.19
C ALA A 87 -10.01 10.49 -9.53
N GLY A 88 -8.92 10.21 -10.25
CA GLY A 88 -8.91 9.44 -11.49
C GLY A 88 -8.81 7.92 -11.32
N MET A 89 -8.87 7.39 -10.10
CA MET A 89 -8.73 5.96 -9.80
C MET A 89 -10.06 5.44 -9.22
N PRO A 90 -10.97 4.86 -10.04
CA PRO A 90 -12.34 4.55 -9.62
C PRO A 90 -12.45 3.48 -8.54
N ASN A 91 -11.41 2.64 -8.39
CA ASN A 91 -11.34 1.58 -7.37
C ASN A 91 -10.50 1.96 -6.14
N VAL A 92 -10.14 3.25 -5.99
CA VAL A 92 -9.32 3.73 -4.89
C VAL A 92 -10.13 4.72 -4.04
N GLU A 93 -10.11 4.51 -2.74
CA GLU A 93 -10.65 5.44 -1.75
C GLU A 93 -9.57 5.77 -0.70
N ALA A 94 -9.75 6.84 0.06
CA ALA A 94 -8.87 7.21 1.16
C ALA A 94 -9.66 7.53 2.41
N ALA A 95 -9.14 7.11 3.57
CA ALA A 95 -9.72 7.37 4.88
C ALA A 95 -8.62 7.51 5.94
N THR A 96 -8.92 8.16 7.05
CA THR A 96 -8.08 8.21 8.24
C THR A 96 -8.42 7.06 9.18
N PHE A 97 -7.43 6.60 9.96
CA PHE A 97 -7.65 5.61 11.02
C PHE A 97 -6.72 5.87 12.21
N ASN A 98 -7.17 5.50 13.42
CA ASN A 98 -6.46 5.71 14.70
C ASN A 98 -6.49 4.46 15.61
N ILE A 99 -6.78 3.29 15.04
CA ILE A 99 -6.78 2.00 15.73
C ILE A 99 -5.67 1.10 15.19
N LEU A 100 -5.55 -0.12 15.71
CA LEU A 100 -4.58 -1.08 15.21
C LEU A 100 -4.84 -1.39 13.73
N LEU A 101 -3.77 -1.41 12.90
CA LEU A 101 -3.88 -1.56 11.45
C LEU A 101 -4.66 -2.81 11.02
N VAL A 102 -4.37 -3.96 11.61
CA VAL A 102 -5.04 -5.22 11.26
C VAL A 102 -6.51 -5.23 11.69
N GLU A 103 -6.84 -4.54 12.77
CA GLU A 103 -8.22 -4.37 13.20
C GLU A 103 -9.00 -3.50 12.22
N TYR A 104 -8.41 -2.38 11.79
CA TYR A 104 -9.01 -1.54 10.76
C TYR A 104 -9.17 -2.29 9.42
N ALA A 105 -8.14 -3.02 8.99
CA ALA A 105 -8.19 -3.84 7.79
C ALA A 105 -9.33 -4.88 7.84
N ARG A 106 -9.50 -5.55 8.98
CA ARG A 106 -10.62 -6.48 9.21
C ARG A 106 -11.98 -5.79 9.15
N GLN A 107 -12.13 -4.61 9.78
CA GLN A 107 -13.38 -3.85 9.77
C GLN A 107 -13.85 -3.48 8.37
N ILE A 108 -12.91 -3.11 7.48
CA ILE A 108 -13.22 -2.76 6.08
C ILE A 108 -13.24 -3.96 5.13
N GLY A 109 -13.01 -5.19 5.62
CA GLY A 109 -13.00 -6.41 4.82
C GLY A 109 -11.81 -6.52 3.87
N ALA A 110 -10.66 -5.92 4.21
CA ALA A 110 -9.44 -6.05 3.40
C ALA A 110 -8.79 -7.42 3.64
N CYS A 111 -8.35 -8.07 2.56
CA CYS A 111 -7.63 -9.34 2.59
C CYS A 111 -6.11 -9.19 2.51
N ALA A 112 -5.61 -7.97 2.21
CA ALA A 112 -4.18 -7.72 2.09
C ALA A 112 -3.80 -6.31 2.57
N ILE A 113 -2.59 -6.20 3.12
CA ILE A 113 -1.91 -4.95 3.47
C ILE A 113 -0.79 -4.72 2.47
N ILE A 114 -0.84 -3.60 1.74
CA ILE A 114 0.19 -3.20 0.79
C ILE A 114 1.26 -2.37 1.51
N ARG A 115 2.52 -2.70 1.28
CA ARG A 115 3.67 -1.94 1.77
C ARG A 115 4.63 -1.61 0.62
N GLY A 116 5.09 -0.37 0.56
CA GLY A 116 6.13 0.05 -0.37
C GLY A 116 7.52 -0.29 0.18
N LEU A 117 8.32 -1.03 -0.57
CA LEU A 117 9.73 -1.28 -0.26
C LEU A 117 10.61 -0.48 -1.21
N ARG A 118 11.40 0.47 -0.69
CA ARG A 118 12.28 1.35 -1.47
C ARG A 118 13.73 0.89 -1.46
N ALA A 119 14.19 0.38 -0.31
CA ALA A 119 15.55 -0.04 -0.08
C ALA A 119 15.63 -1.27 0.83
N ILE A 120 16.79 -1.93 0.82
CA ILE A 120 17.06 -3.08 1.70
C ILE A 120 16.95 -2.66 3.18
N SER A 121 17.30 -1.43 3.52
CA SER A 121 17.18 -0.88 4.88
C SER A 121 15.73 -0.82 5.40
N ASP A 122 14.74 -0.72 4.51
CA ASP A 122 13.32 -0.72 4.91
C ASP A 122 12.84 -2.15 5.20
N PHE A 123 13.51 -3.18 4.63
CA PHE A 123 13.03 -4.56 4.61
C PHE A 123 12.93 -5.17 6.00
N GLU A 124 13.92 -5.02 6.86
CA GLU A 124 13.92 -5.65 8.18
C GLU A 124 12.74 -5.18 9.03
N PHE A 125 12.50 -3.88 9.05
CA PHE A 125 11.37 -3.31 9.79
C PHE A 125 10.03 -3.77 9.22
N GLU A 126 9.86 -3.69 7.90
CA GLU A 126 8.62 -4.08 7.22
C GLU A 126 8.36 -5.58 7.33
N PHE A 127 9.40 -6.42 7.29
CA PHE A 127 9.30 -7.85 7.49
C PHE A 127 8.82 -8.19 8.90
N ASN A 128 9.40 -7.59 9.94
CA ASN A 128 8.98 -7.78 11.31
C ASN A 128 7.53 -7.32 11.54
N MET A 129 7.13 -6.20 10.94
CA MET A 129 5.74 -5.73 10.97
C MET A 129 4.78 -6.71 10.27
N ALA A 130 5.18 -7.29 9.15
CA ALA A 130 4.37 -8.29 8.44
C ALA A 130 4.17 -9.56 9.28
N LEU A 131 5.22 -10.04 9.95
CA LEU A 131 5.12 -11.18 10.86
C LEU A 131 4.20 -10.87 12.05
N MET A 132 4.31 -9.69 12.64
CA MET A 132 3.44 -9.26 13.74
C MET A 132 1.98 -9.18 13.29
N ASN A 133 1.71 -8.55 12.13
CA ASN A 133 0.37 -8.45 11.56
C ASN A 133 -0.24 -9.83 11.29
N ARG A 134 0.54 -10.76 10.72
CA ARG A 134 0.11 -12.14 10.47
C ARG A 134 -0.21 -12.90 11.76
N HIS A 135 0.56 -12.66 12.83
CA HIS A 135 0.27 -13.26 14.14
C HIS A 135 -1.06 -12.75 14.71
N LEU A 136 -1.35 -11.46 14.54
CA LEU A 136 -2.57 -10.84 15.06
C LEU A 136 -3.82 -11.15 14.21
N GLU A 137 -3.66 -11.24 12.88
CA GLU A 137 -4.74 -11.54 11.94
C GLU A 137 -4.22 -12.42 10.78
N PRO A 138 -4.31 -13.75 10.93
CA PRO A 138 -3.73 -14.70 9.97
C PRO A 138 -4.37 -14.66 8.56
N ASN A 139 -5.57 -14.09 8.43
CA ASN A 139 -6.30 -14.02 7.16
C ASN A 139 -5.96 -12.78 6.31
N ILE A 140 -5.09 -11.90 6.80
CA ILE A 140 -4.66 -10.69 6.10
C ILE A 140 -3.20 -10.84 5.68
N GLU A 141 -2.94 -10.92 4.37
CA GLU A 141 -1.58 -11.06 3.83
C GLU A 141 -0.87 -9.71 3.69
N ALA A 142 0.45 -9.69 3.94
CA ALA A 142 1.30 -8.55 3.64
C ALA A 142 1.91 -8.70 2.25
N ILE A 143 1.74 -7.67 1.40
CA ILE A 143 2.26 -7.66 0.03
C ILE A 143 3.19 -6.46 -0.13
N PHE A 144 4.41 -6.74 -0.54
CA PHE A 144 5.43 -5.73 -0.78
C PHE A 144 5.49 -5.35 -2.26
N LEU A 145 5.36 -4.06 -2.55
CA LEU A 145 5.49 -3.51 -3.89
C LEU A 145 6.68 -2.57 -3.95
N MET A 146 7.53 -2.75 -4.94
CA MET A 146 8.65 -1.83 -5.19
C MET A 146 8.15 -0.66 -6.03
N PRO A 147 8.43 0.60 -5.65
CA PRO A 147 8.21 1.73 -6.53
C PRO A 147 9.16 1.68 -7.73
N ASN A 148 8.90 2.48 -8.76
CA ASN A 148 9.84 2.70 -9.84
C ASN A 148 11.17 3.21 -9.30
N GLU A 149 12.25 2.90 -10.02
CA GLU A 149 13.62 3.27 -9.65
C GLU A 149 13.77 4.78 -9.38
N GLU A 150 13.13 5.61 -10.19
CA GLU A 150 13.14 7.08 -10.06
C GLU A 150 12.59 7.59 -8.72
N PHE A 151 11.77 6.78 -8.00
CA PHE A 151 11.19 7.14 -6.70
C PHE A 151 11.82 6.38 -5.53
N SER A 152 12.75 5.46 -5.78
CA SER A 152 13.32 4.58 -4.76
C SER A 152 14.07 5.33 -3.66
N TYR A 153 14.71 6.44 -3.99
CA TYR A 153 15.45 7.30 -3.05
C TYR A 153 14.55 8.36 -2.38
N THR A 154 13.30 8.50 -2.81
CA THR A 154 12.39 9.54 -2.30
C THR A 154 11.74 9.10 -0.98
N SER A 155 11.87 9.94 0.05
CA SER A 155 11.10 9.79 1.30
C SER A 155 10.43 11.10 1.70
N SER A 156 9.31 11.00 2.42
CA SER A 156 8.61 12.18 2.96
C SER A 156 9.53 13.02 3.86
N THR A 157 10.42 12.38 4.61
CA THR A 157 11.40 13.07 5.47
C THR A 157 12.37 13.89 4.66
N LEU A 158 12.97 13.32 3.59
CA LEU A 158 13.89 14.04 2.71
C LEU A 158 13.18 15.20 1.98
N VAL A 159 11.97 14.95 1.47
CA VAL A 159 11.16 15.99 0.83
C VAL A 159 10.89 17.15 1.78
N LYS A 160 10.52 16.88 3.04
CA LYS A 160 10.36 17.94 4.06
C LYS A 160 11.65 18.71 4.33
N GLN A 161 12.78 18.03 4.37
CA GLN A 161 14.07 18.71 4.55
C GLN A 161 14.39 19.64 3.37
N VAL A 162 14.26 19.17 2.13
CA VAL A 162 14.50 19.99 0.94
C VAL A 162 13.55 21.19 0.93
N ALA A 163 12.24 20.98 1.18
CA ALA A 163 11.24 22.05 1.22
C ALA A 163 11.53 23.10 2.29
N LYS A 164 12.00 22.67 3.49
CA LYS A 164 12.33 23.55 4.61
C LYS A 164 13.42 24.57 4.25
N TYR A 165 14.38 24.17 3.40
CA TYR A 165 15.48 25.03 2.95
C TYR A 165 15.22 25.68 1.59
N GLY A 166 13.97 25.65 1.08
CA GLY A 166 13.56 26.33 -0.16
C GLY A 166 13.99 25.62 -1.45
N GLY A 167 14.45 24.37 -1.37
CA GLY A 167 14.83 23.58 -2.54
C GLY A 167 13.62 23.20 -3.40
N ASP A 168 13.87 22.89 -4.66
CA ASP A 168 12.82 22.43 -5.58
C ASP A 168 12.39 20.98 -5.26
N ILE A 169 11.11 20.81 -5.02
CA ILE A 169 10.46 19.53 -4.70
C ILE A 169 9.46 19.08 -5.76
N SER A 170 9.38 19.77 -6.89
CA SER A 170 8.37 19.53 -7.95
C SER A 170 8.46 18.11 -8.54
N HIS A 171 9.64 17.52 -8.57
CA HIS A 171 9.88 16.16 -9.04
C HIS A 171 9.50 15.06 -8.04
N PHE A 172 9.22 15.42 -6.78
CA PHE A 172 9.00 14.43 -5.72
C PHE A 172 7.56 14.38 -5.24
N VAL A 173 6.81 15.48 -5.40
CA VAL A 173 5.44 15.59 -4.85
C VAL A 173 4.47 16.23 -5.85
N PRO A 174 3.17 15.91 -5.77
CA PRO A 174 2.14 16.56 -6.54
C PRO A 174 2.07 18.09 -6.27
N PRO A 175 1.57 18.89 -7.22
CA PRO A 175 1.54 20.35 -7.10
C PRO A 175 0.82 20.89 -5.87
N ASN A 176 -0.32 20.28 -5.48
CA ASN A 176 -1.08 20.66 -4.28
C ASN A 176 -0.28 20.39 -2.99
N VAL A 177 0.47 19.30 -2.94
CA VAL A 177 1.36 18.95 -1.82
C VAL A 177 2.54 19.93 -1.76
N GLY A 178 3.14 20.25 -2.92
CA GLY A 178 4.21 21.25 -3.00
C GLY A 178 3.76 22.63 -2.51
N GLN A 179 2.53 23.02 -2.80
CA GLN A 179 1.93 24.28 -2.29
C GLN A 179 1.76 24.24 -0.76
N ALA A 180 1.27 23.12 -0.22
CA ALA A 180 1.09 22.95 1.22
C ALA A 180 2.44 23.02 1.97
N LEU A 181 3.49 22.36 1.45
CA LEU A 181 4.83 22.41 2.04
C LEU A 181 5.41 23.83 2.01
N ARG A 182 5.30 24.54 0.89
CA ARG A 182 5.77 25.94 0.80
C ARG A 182 5.04 26.84 1.79
N LYS A 183 3.73 26.63 2.01
CA LYS A 183 2.95 27.38 3.00
C LYS A 183 3.41 27.06 4.43
N ALA A 184 3.64 25.77 4.74
CA ALA A 184 4.05 25.32 6.08
C ALA A 184 5.43 25.85 6.50
N TYR A 185 6.38 26.00 5.55
CA TYR A 185 7.73 26.46 5.82
C TYR A 185 8.00 27.94 5.52
N LYS A 186 6.98 28.70 5.09
CA LYS A 186 7.14 30.16 5.02
C LYS A 186 7.41 30.72 6.43
N PRO A 187 8.38 31.65 6.57
CA PRO A 187 8.54 32.37 7.83
C PRO A 187 7.19 32.99 8.21
N LYS A 188 6.77 32.78 9.46
CA LYS A 188 5.63 33.53 9.99
C LYS A 188 6.08 34.99 10.10
N SER A 189 5.60 35.85 9.18
CA SER A 189 5.80 37.29 9.23
C SER A 189 5.12 37.90 10.45
#